data_97f0d8cca7fc8673b68b8b4fb10073eb
#
_entry.id   97f0d8cca7fc8673b68b8b4fb10073eb
#
_cell.length_a   1.000
_cell.length_b   1.000
_cell.length_c   1.000
_cell.angle_alpha   90.00
_cell.angle_beta   90.00
_cell.angle_gamma   90.00
#
_symmetry.space_group_name_H-M   'P 1'
#
loop_
_entity.id
_entity.type
_entity.pdbx_description
1 polymer ?
#
loop_
_entity_poly.entity_id
_entity_poly.type
_entity_poly.pdbx_seq_one_letter_code
_entity_poly.pdbx_strand_id
1 'polypeptide(L)'
;MTHSNADPDALGSACTMANFINKINPIANVRIIISDGIGNECKELLRICTTKGVKIEITKKSHRIEDISEDLCVLVDVASTEQLRHAKFTLTACKTIIIIDHHESHNYEEELLKNKNVIYILDATASSTAEIIYKFIKEFNINVDIDYLTILLAGIIWDTKRFLRISSNTFKYVAEIIEKGTSYSEVLKLIEGTKPIYSRIARIKCLLRHRGFKMVIDNKELYIAVSEVGAYESDCATALITMGYDIAIVVSEDESLKVLRLIYRAREEILNEINIDIYRDIIKKLIEVFGGGGGGHKGAGGAIIRTYNIETLFREIINVLYAISSNRLYEFEEKKVGEHILS
;
A
#
# COMPACT_ATOMS: atom_id res chain seq x y z
N MET A 1 -0.29 -9.26 -17.69
CA MET A 1 -0.27 -9.86 -16.33
C MET A 1 0.36 -8.87 -15.39
N THR A 2 -0.17 -8.72 -14.17
CA THR A 2 0.36 -7.83 -13.12
C THR A 2 0.72 -8.65 -11.88
N HIS A 3 1.34 -8.00 -10.91
CA HIS A 3 1.53 -8.58 -9.57
C HIS A 3 0.20 -8.87 -8.87
N SER A 4 0.22 -9.75 -7.86
CA SER A 4 -0.95 -10.06 -7.02
C SER A 4 -1.39 -8.83 -6.22
N ASN A 5 -2.71 -8.69 -6.00
CA ASN A 5 -3.30 -7.50 -5.38
C ASN A 5 -2.88 -6.22 -6.10
N ALA A 6 -3.10 -6.20 -7.42
CA ALA A 6 -2.69 -5.10 -8.28
C ALA A 6 -3.09 -3.74 -7.69
N ASP A 7 -2.14 -2.82 -7.66
CA ASP A 7 -2.32 -1.43 -7.26
C ASP A 7 -2.64 -0.53 -8.47
N PRO A 8 -2.80 0.77 -8.31
CA PRO A 8 -3.12 1.67 -9.42
C PRO A 8 -2.07 1.71 -10.52
N ASP A 9 -0.77 1.53 -10.23
CA ASP A 9 0.25 1.50 -11.27
C ASP A 9 0.16 0.23 -12.11
N ALA A 10 0.10 -0.93 -11.47
CA ALA A 10 -0.06 -2.22 -12.13
C ALA A 10 -1.35 -2.27 -12.96
N LEU A 11 -2.50 -1.88 -12.40
CA LEU A 11 -3.79 -1.93 -13.10
C LEU A 11 -3.85 -0.90 -14.23
N GLY A 12 -3.45 0.34 -13.98
CA GLY A 12 -3.47 1.43 -14.95
C GLY A 12 -2.57 1.13 -16.15
N SER A 13 -1.36 0.67 -15.88
CA SER A 13 -0.40 0.25 -16.88
C SER A 13 -0.89 -0.93 -17.71
N ALA A 14 -1.46 -1.96 -17.08
CA ALA A 14 -1.98 -3.13 -17.80
C ALA A 14 -3.19 -2.77 -18.66
N CYS A 15 -4.15 -1.99 -18.18
CA CYS A 15 -5.32 -1.58 -18.94
C CYS A 15 -4.92 -0.70 -20.13
N THR A 16 -4.01 0.22 -19.93
CA THR A 16 -3.54 1.11 -21.01
C THR A 16 -2.72 0.34 -22.04
N MET A 17 -1.88 -0.61 -21.62
CA MET A 17 -1.14 -1.49 -22.52
C MET A 17 -2.09 -2.38 -23.33
N ALA A 18 -3.15 -2.91 -22.72
CA ALA A 18 -4.18 -3.68 -23.46
C ALA A 18 -4.83 -2.83 -24.56
N ASN A 19 -5.17 -1.57 -24.27
CA ASN A 19 -5.68 -0.63 -25.26
C ASN A 19 -4.64 -0.35 -26.35
N PHE A 20 -3.39 -0.12 -25.97
CA PHE A 20 -2.27 0.09 -26.90
C PHE A 20 -2.13 -1.08 -27.89
N ILE A 21 -2.13 -2.32 -27.38
CA ILE A 21 -2.05 -3.53 -28.22
C ILE A 21 -3.23 -3.59 -29.19
N ASN A 22 -4.45 -3.36 -28.72
CA ASN A 22 -5.65 -3.38 -29.58
C ASN A 22 -5.66 -2.26 -30.63
N LYS A 23 -5.03 -1.11 -30.36
CA LYS A 23 -4.87 -0.04 -31.37
C LYS A 23 -3.88 -0.40 -32.46
N ILE A 24 -2.80 -1.11 -32.12
CA ILE A 24 -1.80 -1.59 -33.10
C ILE A 24 -2.30 -2.80 -33.86
N ASN A 25 -2.96 -3.72 -33.17
CA ASN A 25 -3.49 -4.95 -33.73
C ASN A 25 -4.95 -5.16 -33.32
N PRO A 26 -5.92 -4.63 -34.08
CA PRO A 26 -7.35 -4.70 -33.74
C PRO A 26 -7.94 -6.12 -33.68
N ILE A 27 -7.26 -7.11 -34.26
CA ILE A 27 -7.70 -8.52 -34.21
C ILE A 27 -7.12 -9.28 -33.00
N ALA A 28 -6.24 -8.66 -32.21
CA ALA A 28 -5.68 -9.28 -31.02
C ALA A 28 -6.77 -9.51 -29.97
N ASN A 29 -6.78 -10.73 -29.38
CA ASN A 29 -7.65 -11.03 -28.26
C ASN A 29 -6.86 -10.80 -26.95
N VAL A 30 -7.00 -9.62 -26.36
CA VAL A 30 -6.25 -9.21 -25.17
C VAL A 30 -7.06 -9.43 -23.92
N ARG A 31 -6.45 -10.03 -22.89
CA ARG A 31 -6.99 -10.15 -21.54
C ARG A 31 -5.93 -9.82 -20.51
N ILE A 32 -6.36 -9.30 -19.39
CA ILE A 32 -5.50 -9.01 -18.23
C ILE A 32 -5.72 -10.09 -17.19
N ILE A 33 -4.66 -10.69 -16.69
CA ILE A 33 -4.70 -11.68 -15.61
C ILE A 33 -4.07 -11.07 -14.36
N ILE A 34 -4.83 -11.07 -13.25
CA ILE A 34 -4.42 -10.56 -11.95
C ILE A 34 -4.60 -11.68 -10.91
N SER A 35 -3.56 -11.98 -10.14
CA SER A 35 -3.67 -12.93 -9.02
C SER A 35 -4.25 -12.29 -7.77
N ASP A 36 -5.09 -13.04 -7.05
CA ASP A 36 -5.63 -12.74 -5.72
C ASP A 36 -6.52 -11.47 -5.63
N GLY A 37 -6.54 -10.62 -6.63
CA GLY A 37 -7.41 -9.45 -6.68
C GLY A 37 -6.70 -8.14 -6.93
N ILE A 38 -7.34 -7.05 -6.51
CA ILE A 38 -6.87 -5.67 -6.64
C ILE A 38 -6.92 -4.97 -5.29
N GLY A 39 -6.10 -3.94 -5.11
CA GLY A 39 -6.20 -3.03 -3.98
C GLY A 39 -7.55 -2.30 -3.91
N ASN A 40 -7.94 -1.83 -2.73
CA ASN A 40 -9.19 -1.08 -2.55
C ASN A 40 -9.22 0.22 -3.37
N GLU A 41 -8.07 0.83 -3.57
CA GLU A 41 -7.80 2.02 -4.38
C GLU A 41 -8.04 1.80 -5.88
N CYS A 42 -8.05 0.55 -6.31
CA CYS A 42 -8.27 0.18 -7.70
C CYS A 42 -9.74 -0.07 -8.07
N LYS A 43 -10.68 -0.06 -7.13
CA LYS A 43 -12.08 -0.43 -7.39
C LYS A 43 -12.74 0.42 -8.47
N GLU A 44 -12.58 1.75 -8.38
CA GLU A 44 -13.14 2.65 -9.39
C GLU A 44 -12.36 2.59 -10.71
N LEU A 45 -11.04 2.40 -10.65
CA LEU A 45 -10.22 2.22 -11.85
C LEU A 45 -10.61 0.94 -12.59
N LEU A 46 -10.84 -0.17 -11.87
CA LEU A 46 -11.34 -1.42 -12.46
C LEU A 46 -12.68 -1.21 -13.16
N ARG A 47 -13.59 -0.42 -12.57
CA ARG A 47 -14.88 -0.10 -13.19
C ARG A 47 -14.70 0.64 -14.52
N ILE A 48 -13.78 1.60 -14.57
CA ILE A 48 -13.45 2.30 -15.83
C ILE A 48 -12.92 1.30 -16.86
N CYS A 49 -11.94 0.45 -16.51
CA CYS A 49 -11.39 -0.55 -17.43
C CYS A 49 -12.46 -1.49 -17.98
N THR A 50 -13.34 -2.01 -17.13
CA THR A 50 -14.38 -2.96 -17.55
C THR A 50 -15.45 -2.31 -18.41
N THR A 51 -15.83 -1.06 -18.16
CA THR A 51 -16.76 -0.31 -19.03
C THR A 51 -16.20 -0.03 -20.42
N LYS A 52 -14.88 -0.01 -20.58
CA LYS A 52 -14.19 0.08 -21.86
C LYS A 52 -14.03 -1.27 -22.57
N GLY A 53 -14.60 -2.32 -22.04
CA GLY A 53 -14.56 -3.66 -22.63
C GLY A 53 -13.24 -4.41 -22.43
N VAL A 54 -12.37 -3.94 -21.52
CA VAL A 54 -11.14 -4.66 -21.19
C VAL A 54 -11.50 -5.94 -20.44
N LYS A 55 -11.08 -7.09 -20.96
CA LYS A 55 -11.28 -8.38 -20.32
C LYS A 55 -10.29 -8.55 -19.16
N ILE A 56 -10.79 -8.62 -17.94
CA ILE A 56 -9.96 -8.78 -16.75
C ILE A 56 -10.36 -10.06 -16.02
N GLU A 57 -9.40 -10.95 -15.82
CA GLU A 57 -9.54 -12.18 -15.07
C GLU A 57 -8.80 -12.06 -13.74
N ILE A 58 -9.55 -12.14 -12.65
CA ILE A 58 -8.99 -12.23 -11.31
C ILE A 58 -8.93 -13.71 -10.93
N THR A 59 -7.72 -14.24 -10.87
CA THR A 59 -7.49 -15.66 -10.61
C THR A 59 -7.27 -15.93 -9.12
N LYS A 60 -7.81 -17.03 -8.60
CA LYS A 60 -7.61 -17.51 -7.25
C LYS A 60 -6.93 -18.88 -7.29
N LYS A 61 -6.32 -19.31 -6.18
CA LYS A 61 -5.59 -20.58 -6.05
C LYS A 61 -6.37 -21.83 -6.52
N SER A 62 -7.70 -21.76 -6.55
CA SER A 62 -8.57 -22.84 -7.01
C SER A 62 -8.78 -22.89 -8.53
N HIS A 63 -8.38 -21.86 -9.25
CA HIS A 63 -8.50 -21.83 -10.71
C HIS A 63 -7.34 -22.62 -11.33
N ARG A 64 -7.65 -23.74 -11.98
CA ARG A 64 -6.70 -24.34 -12.92
C ARG A 64 -6.71 -23.49 -14.17
N ILE A 65 -5.55 -23.01 -14.58
CA ILE A 65 -5.33 -22.39 -15.88
C ILE A 65 -5.27 -23.57 -16.86
N GLU A 66 -6.42 -23.93 -17.43
CA GLU A 66 -6.52 -25.03 -18.38
C GLU A 66 -6.03 -24.55 -19.75
N ASP A 67 -5.22 -25.40 -20.42
CA ASP A 67 -4.77 -25.38 -21.84
C ASP A 67 -4.78 -24.01 -22.54
N ILE A 68 -4.06 -23.06 -21.98
CA ILE A 68 -3.91 -21.73 -22.57
C ILE A 68 -2.62 -21.76 -23.41
N SER A 69 -2.76 -21.52 -24.71
CA SER A 69 -1.64 -21.22 -25.59
C SER A 69 -1.71 -19.73 -25.92
N GLU A 70 -0.78 -18.95 -25.41
CA GLU A 70 -0.69 -17.52 -25.66
C GLU A 70 0.47 -17.22 -26.59
N ASP A 71 0.25 -16.40 -27.59
CA ASP A 71 1.33 -15.97 -28.48
C ASP A 71 2.27 -14.99 -27.77
N LEU A 72 1.70 -14.11 -26.93
CA LEU A 72 2.42 -13.07 -26.21
C LEU A 72 1.89 -12.90 -24.79
N CYS A 73 2.78 -12.94 -23.81
CA CYS A 73 2.51 -12.49 -22.46
C CYS A 73 3.27 -11.20 -22.16
N VAL A 74 2.56 -10.19 -21.66
CA VAL A 74 3.17 -8.94 -21.21
C VAL A 74 3.05 -8.88 -19.69
N LEU A 75 4.18 -8.89 -19.00
CA LEU A 75 4.28 -8.61 -17.58
C LEU A 75 4.42 -7.10 -17.41
N VAL A 76 3.57 -6.52 -16.59
CA VAL A 76 3.54 -5.07 -16.36
C VAL A 76 3.60 -4.84 -14.87
N ASP A 77 4.60 -4.09 -14.44
CA ASP A 77 4.83 -3.79 -13.03
C ASP A 77 5.03 -5.04 -12.17
N VAL A 78 5.98 -5.87 -12.61
CA VAL A 78 6.30 -7.16 -11.97
C VAL A 78 7.80 -7.29 -11.85
N ALA A 79 8.34 -7.10 -10.67
CA ALA A 79 9.77 -7.23 -10.38
C ALA A 79 10.22 -8.70 -10.19
N SER A 80 9.30 -9.61 -9.89
CA SER A 80 9.62 -11.04 -9.75
C SER A 80 8.46 -11.94 -10.15
N THR A 81 8.78 -13.15 -10.60
CA THR A 81 7.76 -14.16 -10.93
C THR A 81 6.95 -14.60 -9.71
N GLU A 82 7.51 -14.48 -8.50
CA GLU A 82 6.79 -14.78 -7.26
C GLU A 82 5.61 -13.85 -7.01
N GLN A 83 5.69 -12.59 -7.47
CA GLN A 83 4.61 -11.62 -7.36
C GLN A 83 3.37 -12.02 -8.17
N LEU A 84 3.53 -12.86 -9.20
CA LEU A 84 2.42 -13.42 -9.96
C LEU A 84 1.66 -14.52 -9.20
N ARG A 85 2.21 -15.00 -8.09
CA ARG A 85 1.61 -16.10 -7.30
C ARG A 85 1.30 -17.31 -8.20
N HIS A 86 0.06 -17.83 -8.09
CA HIS A 86 -0.38 -18.98 -8.88
C HIS A 86 -0.54 -18.67 -10.38
N ALA A 87 -0.72 -17.41 -10.78
CA ALA A 87 -0.78 -17.02 -12.20
C ALA A 87 0.57 -17.14 -12.92
N LYS A 88 1.70 -17.31 -12.20
CA LYS A 88 3.01 -17.49 -12.82
C LYS A 88 3.07 -18.69 -13.79
N PHE A 89 2.27 -19.72 -13.54
CA PHE A 89 2.21 -20.89 -14.41
C PHE A 89 1.62 -20.60 -15.80
N THR A 90 0.89 -19.49 -15.97
CA THR A 90 0.46 -19.04 -17.31
C THR A 90 1.66 -18.77 -18.23
N LEU A 91 2.80 -18.38 -17.66
CA LEU A 91 4.02 -18.12 -18.44
C LEU A 91 4.51 -19.37 -19.18
N THR A 92 4.21 -20.57 -18.71
CA THR A 92 4.58 -21.82 -19.40
C THR A 92 3.89 -21.94 -20.76
N ALA A 93 2.71 -21.37 -20.92
CA ALA A 93 1.92 -21.39 -22.14
C ALA A 93 2.31 -20.28 -23.16
N CYS A 94 3.12 -19.29 -22.75
CA CYS A 94 3.49 -18.16 -23.59
C CYS A 94 4.65 -18.51 -24.54
N LYS A 95 4.58 -18.08 -25.79
CA LYS A 95 5.67 -18.21 -26.77
C LYS A 95 6.69 -17.08 -26.60
N THR A 96 6.19 -15.86 -26.46
CA THR A 96 6.99 -14.66 -26.24
C THR A 96 6.55 -13.98 -24.94
N ILE A 97 7.52 -13.46 -24.18
CA ILE A 97 7.26 -12.73 -22.94
C ILE A 97 7.91 -11.36 -23.06
N ILE A 98 7.14 -10.30 -22.81
CA ILE A 98 7.65 -8.94 -22.66
C ILE A 98 7.49 -8.55 -21.20
N ILE A 99 8.55 -8.02 -20.60
CA ILE A 99 8.56 -7.55 -19.21
C ILE A 99 8.78 -6.05 -19.22
N ILE A 100 7.82 -5.29 -18.69
CA ILE A 100 7.85 -3.83 -18.60
C ILE A 100 7.77 -3.46 -17.13
N ASP A 101 8.85 -2.89 -16.59
CA ASP A 101 8.95 -2.62 -15.16
C ASP A 101 9.89 -1.46 -14.84
N HIS A 102 9.68 -0.80 -13.71
CA HIS A 102 10.47 0.34 -13.23
C HIS A 102 11.29 0.03 -11.98
N HIS A 103 11.15 -1.15 -11.39
CA HIS A 103 11.88 -1.51 -10.18
C HIS A 103 13.39 -1.62 -10.41
N GLU A 104 14.20 -1.37 -9.37
CA GLU A 104 15.68 -1.43 -9.47
C GLU A 104 16.21 -2.87 -9.49
N SER A 105 15.52 -3.79 -8.86
CA SER A 105 15.94 -5.19 -8.73
C SER A 105 14.87 -6.15 -9.22
N HIS A 106 15.32 -7.16 -9.96
CA HIS A 106 14.44 -8.14 -10.59
C HIS A 106 14.86 -9.57 -10.24
N ASN A 107 13.87 -10.44 -10.03
CA ASN A 107 14.09 -11.85 -9.74
C ASN A 107 13.07 -12.72 -10.49
N TYR A 108 13.45 -13.20 -11.67
CA TYR A 108 12.60 -14.05 -12.50
C TYR A 108 13.09 -15.50 -12.49
N GLU A 109 12.19 -16.44 -12.21
CA GLU A 109 12.51 -17.88 -12.24
C GLU A 109 12.91 -18.33 -13.64
N GLU A 110 14.16 -18.74 -13.82
CA GLU A 110 14.72 -19.14 -15.13
C GLU A 110 13.94 -20.27 -15.79
N GLU A 111 13.43 -21.23 -15.02
CA GLU A 111 12.66 -22.36 -15.56
C GLU A 111 11.36 -21.91 -16.26
N LEU A 112 10.69 -20.86 -15.77
CA LEU A 112 9.47 -20.32 -16.39
C LEU A 112 9.77 -19.57 -17.69
N LEU A 113 10.98 -19.04 -17.85
CA LEU A 113 11.43 -18.29 -19.01
C LEU A 113 12.21 -19.14 -20.01
N LYS A 114 12.56 -20.37 -19.64
CA LYS A 114 13.38 -21.28 -20.47
C LYS A 114 12.69 -21.57 -21.81
N ASN A 115 13.50 -21.54 -22.88
CA ASN A 115 13.05 -21.78 -24.26
C ASN A 115 12.01 -20.79 -24.80
N LYS A 116 11.96 -19.58 -24.23
CA LYS A 116 11.04 -18.51 -24.65
C LYS A 116 11.81 -17.32 -25.20
N ASN A 117 11.16 -16.57 -26.07
CA ASN A 117 11.66 -15.27 -26.48
C ASN A 117 11.27 -14.25 -25.40
N VAL A 118 12.25 -13.74 -24.63
CA VAL A 118 12.01 -12.80 -23.55
C VAL A 118 12.61 -11.44 -23.90
N ILE A 119 11.76 -10.40 -23.86
CA ILE A 119 12.14 -9.01 -24.11
C ILE A 119 11.98 -8.23 -22.80
N TYR A 120 13.07 -7.61 -22.34
CA TYR A 120 13.07 -6.78 -21.13
C TYR A 120 13.05 -5.31 -21.51
N ILE A 121 12.10 -4.57 -20.93
CA ILE A 121 11.96 -3.14 -21.04
C ILE A 121 11.92 -2.60 -19.61
N LEU A 122 13.11 -2.48 -19.03
CA LEU A 122 13.32 -2.13 -17.64
C LEU A 122 13.91 -0.71 -17.57
N ASP A 123 13.23 0.17 -16.87
CA ASP A 123 13.67 1.57 -16.71
C ASP A 123 13.55 2.01 -15.24
N ALA A 124 14.58 1.71 -14.43
CA ALA A 124 14.65 2.08 -13.03
C ALA A 124 14.74 3.62 -12.80
N THR A 125 14.89 4.41 -13.88
CA THR A 125 14.86 5.88 -13.78
C THR A 125 13.44 6.43 -13.86
N ALA A 126 12.47 5.65 -14.33
CA ALA A 126 11.06 6.00 -14.30
C ALA A 126 10.51 5.89 -12.87
N SER A 127 9.59 6.78 -12.49
CA SER A 127 8.99 6.74 -11.15
C SER A 127 7.81 5.76 -11.04
N SER A 128 7.37 5.21 -12.16
CA SER A 128 6.29 4.21 -12.24
C SER A 128 6.33 3.50 -13.59
N THR A 129 5.77 2.31 -13.65
CA THR A 129 5.56 1.60 -14.93
C THR A 129 4.61 2.37 -15.85
N ALA A 130 3.65 3.11 -15.29
CA ALA A 130 2.75 3.99 -16.05
C ALA A 130 3.50 5.07 -16.84
N GLU A 131 4.62 5.61 -16.34
CA GLU A 131 5.47 6.51 -17.13
C GLU A 131 6.06 5.83 -18.35
N ILE A 132 6.52 4.60 -18.22
CA ILE A 132 7.06 3.80 -19.34
C ILE A 132 5.98 3.55 -20.40
N ILE A 133 4.78 3.20 -19.97
CA ILE A 133 3.62 3.01 -20.88
C ILE A 133 3.25 4.32 -21.57
N TYR A 134 3.26 5.45 -20.85
CA TYR A 134 2.99 6.75 -21.47
C TYR A 134 4.04 7.11 -22.51
N LYS A 135 5.30 6.81 -22.26
CA LYS A 135 6.39 6.99 -23.24
C LYS A 135 6.11 6.21 -24.54
N PHE A 136 5.64 4.97 -24.46
CA PHE A 136 5.24 4.20 -25.65
C PHE A 136 4.11 4.87 -26.41
N ILE A 137 3.06 5.33 -25.71
CA ILE A 137 1.94 6.05 -26.33
C ILE A 137 2.45 7.23 -27.16
N LYS A 138 3.43 7.97 -26.64
CA LYS A 138 4.04 9.12 -27.34
C LYS A 138 4.89 8.69 -28.51
N GLU A 139 5.81 7.75 -28.30
CA GLU A 139 6.77 7.32 -29.33
C GLU A 139 6.08 6.68 -30.54
N PHE A 140 5.02 5.92 -30.28
CA PHE A 140 4.22 5.31 -31.34
C PHE A 140 3.07 6.20 -31.83
N ASN A 141 2.94 7.40 -31.31
CA ASN A 141 1.89 8.36 -31.65
C ASN A 141 0.47 7.76 -31.62
N ILE A 142 0.20 6.96 -30.58
CA ILE A 142 -1.11 6.29 -30.40
C ILE A 142 -2.09 7.25 -29.74
N ASN A 143 -3.24 7.43 -30.38
CA ASN A 143 -4.34 8.17 -29.74
C ASN A 143 -5.06 7.27 -28.74
N VAL A 144 -4.99 7.64 -27.48
CA VAL A 144 -5.57 6.91 -26.34
C VAL A 144 -6.70 7.75 -25.74
N ASP A 145 -7.83 7.10 -25.45
CA ASP A 145 -8.99 7.76 -24.85
C ASP A 145 -8.64 8.32 -23.47
N ILE A 146 -9.33 9.39 -23.08
CA ILE A 146 -9.11 10.09 -21.81
C ILE A 146 -9.25 9.17 -20.57
N ASP A 147 -10.11 8.15 -20.64
CA ASP A 147 -10.29 7.20 -19.56
C ASP A 147 -9.01 6.40 -19.26
N TYR A 148 -8.31 5.95 -20.33
CA TYR A 148 -7.01 5.26 -20.15
C TYR A 148 -5.92 6.21 -19.67
N LEU A 149 -5.93 7.46 -20.08
CA LEU A 149 -5.02 8.48 -19.54
C LEU A 149 -5.32 8.77 -18.08
N THR A 150 -6.59 8.74 -17.68
CA THR A 150 -7.03 8.91 -16.30
C THR A 150 -6.51 7.79 -15.40
N ILE A 151 -6.67 6.53 -15.82
CA ILE A 151 -6.16 5.40 -15.04
C ILE A 151 -4.62 5.32 -15.04
N LEU A 152 -3.98 5.74 -16.12
CA LEU A 152 -2.53 5.82 -16.20
C LEU A 152 -1.97 6.89 -15.25
N LEU A 153 -2.62 8.07 -15.23
CA LEU A 153 -2.27 9.13 -14.27
C LEU A 153 -2.48 8.67 -12.83
N ALA A 154 -3.47 7.81 -12.56
CA ALA A 154 -3.66 7.21 -11.25
C ALA A 154 -2.44 6.37 -10.81
N GLY A 155 -1.86 5.60 -11.72
CA GLY A 155 -0.63 4.85 -11.50
C GLY A 155 0.54 5.76 -11.16
N ILE A 156 0.77 6.80 -11.97
CA ILE A 156 1.85 7.77 -11.72
C ILE A 156 1.69 8.44 -10.34
N ILE A 157 0.48 8.89 -9.99
CA ILE A 157 0.21 9.54 -8.69
C ILE A 157 0.45 8.57 -7.53
N TRP A 158 0.08 7.29 -7.70
CA TRP A 158 0.20 6.28 -6.68
C TRP A 158 1.67 6.00 -6.34
N ASP A 159 2.47 5.62 -7.30
CA ASP A 159 3.86 5.22 -7.11
C ASP A 159 4.78 6.38 -6.75
N THR A 160 4.50 7.56 -7.28
CA THR A 160 5.20 8.78 -6.87
C THR A 160 4.82 9.24 -5.46
N LYS A 161 3.90 8.56 -4.76
CA LYS A 161 3.33 9.00 -3.49
C LYS A 161 2.85 10.45 -3.56
N ARG A 162 2.04 10.76 -4.58
CA ARG A 162 1.55 12.11 -4.89
C ARG A 162 2.68 13.10 -5.16
N PHE A 163 3.65 12.67 -5.97
CA PHE A 163 4.82 13.46 -6.41
C PHE A 163 5.88 13.73 -5.34
N LEU A 164 5.91 12.95 -4.25
CA LEU A 164 7.02 12.97 -3.29
C LEU A 164 8.28 12.27 -3.84
N ARG A 165 8.11 11.31 -4.74
CA ARG A 165 9.19 10.57 -5.42
C ARG A 165 8.93 10.64 -6.92
N ILE A 166 9.74 11.40 -7.63
CA ILE A 166 9.54 11.67 -9.06
C ILE A 166 10.80 11.39 -9.86
N SER A 167 10.61 10.98 -11.12
CA SER A 167 11.64 10.99 -12.15
C SER A 167 11.83 12.39 -12.74
N SER A 168 12.85 12.58 -13.54
CA SER A 168 13.06 13.84 -14.27
C SER A 168 11.94 14.18 -15.27
N ASN A 169 11.16 13.17 -15.69
CA ASN A 169 10.11 13.32 -16.69
C ASN A 169 8.68 13.34 -16.10
N THR A 170 8.50 12.99 -14.82
CA THR A 170 7.17 12.84 -14.20
C THR A 170 6.27 14.04 -14.46
N PHE A 171 6.71 15.23 -14.09
CA PHE A 171 5.87 16.44 -14.26
C PHE A 171 5.58 16.77 -15.72
N LYS A 172 6.52 16.49 -16.63
CA LYS A 172 6.30 16.67 -18.07
C LYS A 172 5.18 15.75 -18.55
N TYR A 173 5.23 14.47 -18.21
CA TYR A 173 4.20 13.50 -18.62
C TYR A 173 2.86 13.81 -17.98
N VAL A 174 2.84 14.19 -16.71
CA VAL A 174 1.62 14.59 -16.00
C VAL A 174 1.00 15.83 -16.65
N ALA A 175 1.78 16.86 -16.99
CA ALA A 175 1.30 18.06 -17.67
C ALA A 175 0.66 17.70 -19.00
N GLU A 176 1.34 16.89 -19.83
CA GLU A 176 0.82 16.45 -21.13
C GLU A 176 -0.48 15.64 -21.03
N ILE A 177 -0.60 14.79 -19.99
CA ILE A 177 -1.83 14.01 -19.73
C ILE A 177 -2.98 14.94 -19.29
N ILE A 178 -2.69 15.93 -18.44
CA ILE A 178 -3.69 16.93 -18.00
C ILE A 178 -4.13 17.81 -19.17
N GLU A 179 -3.22 18.24 -20.03
CA GLU A 179 -3.55 19.01 -21.25
C GLU A 179 -4.51 18.28 -22.20
N LYS A 180 -4.48 16.94 -22.19
CA LYS A 180 -5.42 16.09 -22.93
C LYS A 180 -6.81 15.98 -22.27
N GLY A 181 -7.03 16.67 -21.13
CA GLY A 181 -8.32 16.79 -20.47
C GLY A 181 -8.51 15.97 -19.20
N THR A 182 -7.48 15.28 -18.73
CA THR A 182 -7.53 14.54 -17.46
C THR A 182 -7.45 15.50 -16.28
N SER A 183 -8.22 15.24 -15.21
CA SER A 183 -8.23 16.07 -14.00
C SER A 183 -7.48 15.39 -12.86
N TYR A 184 -6.42 16.00 -12.35
CA TYR A 184 -5.69 15.52 -11.18
C TYR A 184 -6.59 15.32 -9.95
N SER A 185 -7.48 16.28 -9.67
CA SER A 185 -8.38 16.19 -8.51
C SER A 185 -9.42 15.07 -8.62
N GLU A 186 -9.86 14.76 -9.84
CA GLU A 186 -10.76 13.62 -10.09
C GLU A 186 -10.02 12.30 -9.93
N VAL A 187 -8.81 12.20 -10.46
CA VAL A 187 -7.97 11.00 -10.29
C VAL A 187 -7.69 10.73 -8.80
N LEU A 188 -7.37 11.76 -8.01
CA LEU A 188 -7.20 11.59 -6.56
C LEU A 188 -8.46 11.01 -5.91
N LYS A 189 -9.65 11.48 -6.27
CA LYS A 189 -10.91 10.94 -5.73
C LYS A 189 -11.12 9.46 -6.10
N LEU A 190 -10.70 9.06 -7.31
CA LEU A 190 -10.80 7.67 -7.77
C LEU A 190 -9.92 6.73 -6.93
N ILE A 191 -8.64 7.11 -6.67
CA ILE A 191 -7.70 6.28 -5.92
C ILE A 191 -7.87 6.38 -4.41
N GLU A 192 -8.30 7.51 -3.88
CA GLU A 192 -8.57 7.63 -2.44
C GLU A 192 -9.82 6.87 -2.02
N GLY A 193 -10.75 6.69 -2.96
CA GLY A 193 -12.05 6.12 -2.70
C GLY A 193 -12.84 6.92 -1.65
N THR A 194 -14.08 6.58 -1.44
CA THR A 194 -14.83 7.06 -0.28
C THR A 194 -14.48 6.16 0.90
N LYS A 195 -13.68 6.67 1.85
CA LYS A 195 -13.48 5.93 3.11
C LYS A 195 -14.84 5.60 3.71
N PRO A 196 -15.10 4.32 4.04
CA PRO A 196 -16.37 3.93 4.63
C PRO A 196 -16.68 4.80 5.84
N ILE A 197 -17.94 5.15 6.03
CA ILE A 197 -18.35 5.98 7.17
C ILE A 197 -17.87 5.39 8.51
N TYR A 198 -17.82 4.07 8.60
CA TYR A 198 -17.34 3.36 9.78
C TYR A 198 -15.85 3.58 10.06
N SER A 199 -14.99 3.65 9.04
CA SER A 199 -13.59 4.04 9.21
C SER A 199 -13.46 5.48 9.72
N ARG A 200 -14.27 6.40 9.21
CA ARG A 200 -14.32 7.80 9.70
C ARG A 200 -14.73 7.86 11.17
N ILE A 201 -15.78 7.13 11.54
CA ILE A 201 -16.26 7.05 12.93
C ILE A 201 -15.20 6.40 13.84
N ALA A 202 -14.55 5.31 13.39
CA ALA A 202 -13.48 4.67 14.15
C ALA A 202 -12.32 5.62 14.42
N ARG A 203 -11.88 6.40 13.42
CA ARG A 203 -10.83 7.41 13.59
C ARG A 203 -11.23 8.51 14.58
N ILE A 204 -12.47 9.00 14.52
CA ILE A 204 -12.97 9.99 15.47
C ILE A 204 -12.98 9.40 16.90
N LYS A 205 -13.52 8.19 17.07
CA LYS A 205 -13.52 7.51 18.37
C LYS A 205 -12.11 7.25 18.89
N CYS A 206 -11.19 6.84 18.02
CA CYS A 206 -9.79 6.66 18.36
C CYS A 206 -9.16 7.95 18.91
N LEU A 207 -9.40 9.08 18.22
CA LEU A 207 -8.90 10.39 18.64
C LEU A 207 -9.52 10.87 19.98
N LEU A 208 -10.78 10.50 20.26
CA LEU A 208 -11.44 10.86 21.51
C LEU A 208 -11.00 9.98 22.71
N ARG A 209 -10.55 8.75 22.44
CA ARG A 209 -10.19 7.76 23.47
C ARG A 209 -8.69 7.62 23.70
N HIS A 210 -7.87 8.23 22.85
CA HIS A 210 -6.43 8.05 22.97
C HIS A 210 -5.91 8.69 24.26
N ARG A 211 -4.90 8.02 24.80
CA ARG A 211 -4.02 8.57 25.84
C ARG A 211 -2.72 8.96 25.19
N GLY A 212 -2.31 10.18 25.38
CA GLY A 212 -1.07 10.73 24.83
C GLY A 212 0.03 10.81 25.89
N PHE A 213 1.24 10.48 25.48
CA PHE A 213 2.41 10.47 26.34
C PHE A 213 3.58 11.18 25.67
N LYS A 214 4.34 11.90 26.48
CA LYS A 214 5.68 12.38 26.13
C LYS A 214 6.70 11.45 26.78
N MET A 215 7.55 10.83 25.99
CA MET A 215 8.65 9.99 26.42
C MET A 215 9.98 10.68 26.11
N VAL A 216 10.92 10.65 27.03
CA VAL A 216 12.25 11.25 26.84
C VAL A 216 13.33 10.17 26.89
N ILE A 217 14.09 10.03 25.78
CA ILE A 217 15.21 9.10 25.65
C ILE A 217 16.40 9.87 25.09
N ASP A 218 17.56 9.77 25.73
CA ASP A 218 18.81 10.44 25.32
C ASP A 218 18.62 11.94 24.98
N ASN A 219 17.82 12.62 25.83
CA ASN A 219 17.42 14.02 25.68
C ASN A 219 16.57 14.34 24.44
N LYS A 220 16.04 13.33 23.75
CA LYS A 220 15.06 13.49 22.66
C LYS A 220 13.67 13.22 23.17
N GLU A 221 12.73 14.03 22.74
CA GLU A 221 11.31 13.90 23.07
C GLU A 221 10.59 13.12 21.99
N LEU A 222 9.77 12.15 22.40
CA LEU A 222 8.86 11.41 21.53
C LEU A 222 7.45 11.52 22.04
N TYR A 223 6.53 11.62 21.12
CA TYR A 223 5.11 11.73 21.41
C TYR A 223 4.41 10.41 21.02
N ILE A 224 3.78 9.76 21.99
CA ILE A 224 3.20 8.43 21.85
C ILE A 224 1.71 8.49 22.12
N ALA A 225 0.91 7.87 21.26
CA ALA A 225 -0.52 7.67 21.50
C ALA A 225 -0.84 6.19 21.66
N VAL A 226 -1.66 5.88 22.65
CA VAL A 226 -2.27 4.56 22.85
C VAL A 226 -3.78 4.73 22.81
N SER A 227 -4.49 3.95 21.99
CA SER A 227 -5.93 4.05 21.86
C SER A 227 -6.59 2.70 21.62
N GLU A 228 -7.93 2.68 21.72
CA GLU A 228 -8.75 1.51 21.45
C GLU A 228 -9.85 1.80 20.42
N VAL A 229 -10.16 0.81 19.60
CA VAL A 229 -11.25 0.87 18.62
C VAL A 229 -11.88 -0.50 18.44
N GLY A 230 -13.09 -0.56 17.88
CA GLY A 230 -13.71 -1.84 17.54
C GLY A 230 -13.23 -2.43 16.20
N ALA A 231 -12.69 -1.60 15.30
CA ALA A 231 -12.16 -2.00 13.98
C ALA A 231 -11.38 -0.83 13.35
N TYR A 232 -10.73 -1.07 12.21
CA TYR A 232 -9.94 -0.07 11.45
C TYR A 232 -8.70 0.42 12.21
N GLU A 233 -8.04 -0.45 12.94
CA GLU A 233 -6.91 -0.14 13.81
C GLU A 233 -5.78 0.54 13.03
N SER A 234 -5.48 0.06 11.82
CA SER A 234 -4.42 0.61 10.97
C SER A 234 -4.72 2.04 10.51
N ASP A 235 -6.00 2.32 10.12
CA ASP A 235 -6.43 3.67 9.76
C ASP A 235 -6.37 4.62 10.96
N CYS A 236 -6.72 4.10 12.14
CA CYS A 236 -6.68 4.85 13.39
C CYS A 236 -5.24 5.18 13.80
N ALA A 237 -4.34 4.21 13.75
CA ALA A 237 -2.92 4.44 14.05
C ALA A 237 -2.31 5.48 13.09
N THR A 238 -2.63 5.38 11.78
CA THR A 238 -2.19 6.38 10.80
C THR A 238 -2.76 7.77 11.11
N ALA A 239 -4.02 7.86 11.56
CA ALA A 239 -4.61 9.14 11.95
C ALA A 239 -3.87 9.79 13.12
N LEU A 240 -3.50 9.03 14.14
CA LEU A 240 -2.72 9.51 15.28
C LEU A 240 -1.33 10.02 14.87
N ILE A 241 -0.62 9.29 13.98
CA ILE A 241 0.66 9.78 13.42
C ILE A 241 0.47 11.10 12.65
N THR A 242 -0.61 11.21 11.87
CA THR A 242 -0.92 12.43 11.13
C THR A 242 -1.22 13.62 12.06
N MET A 243 -1.74 13.36 13.24
CA MET A 243 -2.02 14.38 14.27
C MET A 243 -0.76 14.88 14.97
N GLY A 244 0.39 14.25 14.79
CA GLY A 244 1.67 14.71 15.36
C GLY A 244 2.36 13.72 16.31
N TYR A 245 1.77 12.56 16.56
CA TYR A 245 2.44 11.52 17.34
C TYR A 245 3.55 10.84 16.54
N ASP A 246 4.61 10.44 17.21
CA ASP A 246 5.73 9.71 16.61
C ASP A 246 5.50 8.21 16.64
N ILE A 247 4.76 7.73 17.63
CA ILE A 247 4.36 6.32 17.80
C ILE A 247 2.87 6.29 18.12
N ALA A 248 2.13 5.44 17.42
CA ALA A 248 0.73 5.17 17.68
C ALA A 248 0.51 3.67 17.86
N ILE A 249 -0.07 3.28 18.99
CA ILE A 249 -0.45 1.90 19.31
C ILE A 249 -1.97 1.86 19.45
N VAL A 250 -2.64 1.05 18.61
CA VAL A 250 -4.09 0.93 18.60
C VAL A 250 -4.48 -0.52 18.85
N VAL A 251 -5.36 -0.72 19.82
CA VAL A 251 -5.85 -2.03 20.25
C VAL A 251 -7.30 -2.20 19.84
N SER A 252 -7.69 -3.40 19.45
CA SER A 252 -9.08 -3.82 19.23
C SER A 252 -9.34 -5.19 19.82
N GLU A 253 -10.60 -5.46 20.15
CA GLU A 253 -11.07 -6.76 20.59
C GLU A 253 -11.41 -7.65 19.39
N ASP A 254 -10.96 -8.89 19.42
CA ASP A 254 -11.47 -9.94 18.57
C ASP A 254 -12.38 -10.84 19.43
N GLU A 255 -13.68 -10.55 19.38
CA GLU A 255 -14.69 -11.26 20.16
C GLU A 255 -14.75 -12.76 19.84
N SER A 256 -14.47 -13.13 18.58
CA SER A 256 -14.55 -14.51 18.11
C SER A 256 -13.43 -15.37 18.68
N LEU A 257 -12.24 -14.83 18.82
CA LEU A 257 -11.04 -15.50 19.32
C LEU A 257 -10.76 -15.20 20.79
N LYS A 258 -11.49 -14.26 21.40
CA LYS A 258 -11.27 -13.75 22.77
C LYS A 258 -9.81 -13.32 23.00
N VAL A 259 -9.29 -12.56 22.08
CA VAL A 259 -7.93 -11.99 22.10
C VAL A 259 -7.98 -10.50 21.79
N LEU A 260 -6.92 -9.81 22.07
CA LEU A 260 -6.72 -8.43 21.62
C LEU A 260 -5.80 -8.40 20.41
N ARG A 261 -6.19 -7.62 19.41
CA ARG A 261 -5.36 -7.28 18.26
C ARG A 261 -4.70 -5.94 18.54
N LEU A 262 -3.43 -5.84 18.28
CA LEU A 262 -2.64 -4.63 18.43
C LEU A 262 -1.99 -4.28 17.11
N ILE A 263 -2.15 -3.04 16.67
CA ILE A 263 -1.48 -2.48 15.49
C ILE A 263 -0.66 -1.27 15.94
N TYR A 264 0.54 -1.14 15.43
CA TYR A 264 1.33 0.06 15.63
C TYR A 264 1.77 0.71 14.31
N ARG A 265 1.96 2.01 14.37
CA ARG A 265 2.60 2.86 13.36
C ARG A 265 3.61 3.75 14.04
N ALA A 266 4.70 4.05 13.36
CA ALA A 266 5.71 4.96 13.88
C ALA A 266 6.45 5.70 12.77
N ARG A 267 7.05 6.83 13.10
CA ARG A 267 7.95 7.59 12.23
C ARG A 267 9.34 6.99 12.30
N GLU A 268 9.76 6.33 11.24
CA GLU A 268 11.04 5.58 11.21
C GLU A 268 12.25 6.48 11.40
N GLU A 269 12.20 7.72 10.90
CA GLU A 269 13.28 8.68 10.99
C GLU A 269 13.68 8.91 12.46
N ILE A 270 12.69 9.18 13.32
CA ILE A 270 12.90 9.44 14.75
C ILE A 270 13.36 8.18 15.46
N LEU A 271 12.79 7.01 15.13
CA LEU A 271 13.18 5.74 15.74
C LEU A 271 14.62 5.32 15.41
N ASN A 272 15.09 5.67 14.19
CA ASN A 272 16.48 5.41 13.81
C ASN A 272 17.47 6.24 14.64
N GLU A 273 17.11 7.47 14.95
CA GLU A 273 17.93 8.37 15.74
C GLU A 273 18.11 7.95 17.21
N ILE A 274 17.15 7.23 17.76
CA ILE A 274 17.17 6.76 19.16
C ILE A 274 17.38 5.25 19.30
N ASN A 275 17.62 4.55 18.18
CA ASN A 275 17.84 3.11 18.08
C ASN A 275 16.76 2.24 18.76
N ILE A 276 15.50 2.68 18.69
CA ILE A 276 14.34 1.89 19.13
C ILE A 276 13.75 1.11 17.97
N ASP A 277 13.36 -0.13 18.25
CA ASP A 277 12.55 -0.97 17.38
C ASP A 277 11.25 -1.33 18.12
N ILE A 278 10.11 -0.83 17.62
CA ILE A 278 8.82 -0.98 18.30
C ILE A 278 8.45 -2.45 18.48
N TYR A 279 8.71 -3.28 17.46
CA TYR A 279 8.38 -4.70 17.56
C TYR A 279 9.25 -5.39 18.61
N ARG A 280 10.56 -5.21 18.55
CA ARG A 280 11.52 -5.84 19.46
C ARG A 280 11.36 -5.34 20.90
N ASP A 281 11.28 -4.01 21.08
CA ASP A 281 11.44 -3.39 22.39
C ASP A 281 10.11 -3.23 23.14
N ILE A 282 8.97 -3.24 22.43
CA ILE A 282 7.65 -3.08 23.01
C ILE A 282 6.79 -4.32 22.77
N ILE A 283 6.51 -4.65 21.52
CA ILE A 283 5.51 -5.65 21.17
C ILE A 283 5.92 -7.06 21.63
N LYS A 284 7.18 -7.41 21.42
CA LYS A 284 7.72 -8.72 21.85
C LYS A 284 7.63 -8.91 23.35
N LYS A 285 7.85 -7.86 24.15
CA LYS A 285 7.69 -7.92 25.62
C LYS A 285 6.24 -8.16 26.02
N LEU A 286 5.28 -7.53 25.33
CA LEU A 286 3.86 -7.81 25.58
C LEU A 286 3.47 -9.25 25.23
N ILE A 287 4.03 -9.79 24.14
CA ILE A 287 3.83 -11.20 23.76
C ILE A 287 4.45 -12.15 24.81
N GLU A 288 5.60 -11.80 25.37
CA GLU A 288 6.24 -12.59 26.44
C GLU A 288 5.38 -12.63 27.71
N VAL A 289 4.70 -11.55 28.07
CA VAL A 289 3.83 -11.46 29.26
C VAL A 289 2.51 -12.18 29.06
N PHE A 290 1.83 -11.94 27.95
CA PHE A 290 0.44 -12.40 27.74
C PHE A 290 0.33 -13.64 26.83
N GLY A 291 1.41 -13.99 26.12
CA GLY A 291 1.35 -14.93 25.01
C GLY A 291 0.75 -14.29 23.75
N GLY A 292 0.86 -14.99 22.66
CA GLY A 292 0.36 -14.54 21.38
C GLY A 292 1.41 -14.65 20.27
N GLY A 293 1.33 -13.79 19.28
CA GLY A 293 2.28 -13.73 18.17
C GLY A 293 2.07 -12.49 17.34
N GLY A 294 3.07 -12.11 16.57
CA GLY A 294 2.99 -10.94 15.74
C GLY A 294 4.20 -10.79 14.85
N GLY A 295 4.24 -9.69 14.11
CA GLY A 295 5.34 -9.33 13.24
C GLY A 295 5.30 -7.87 12.84
N GLY A 296 6.42 -7.39 12.34
CA GLY A 296 6.52 -6.00 11.90
C GLY A 296 7.96 -5.59 11.69
N HIS A 297 8.09 -4.34 11.30
CA HIS A 297 9.36 -3.62 11.16
C HIS A 297 9.28 -2.31 11.96
N LYS A 298 10.34 -1.48 11.96
CA LYS A 298 10.39 -0.27 12.78
C LYS A 298 9.14 0.62 12.66
N GLY A 299 8.68 0.92 11.43
CA GLY A 299 7.60 1.86 11.18
C GLY A 299 6.18 1.29 11.28
N ALA A 300 6.00 -0.03 11.25
CA ALA A 300 4.68 -0.65 11.24
C ALA A 300 4.71 -2.12 11.61
N GLY A 301 3.64 -2.57 12.26
CA GLY A 301 3.45 -3.98 12.57
C GLY A 301 2.20 -4.22 13.39
N GLY A 302 2.02 -5.47 13.81
CA GLY A 302 0.90 -5.86 14.63
C GLY A 302 1.13 -7.16 15.38
N ALA A 303 0.26 -7.41 16.35
CA ALA A 303 0.29 -8.61 17.16
C ALA A 303 -1.12 -9.04 17.58
N ILE A 304 -1.24 -10.32 17.86
CA ILE A 304 -2.37 -10.89 18.58
C ILE A 304 -1.88 -11.19 20.00
N ILE A 305 -2.55 -10.62 20.99
CA ILE A 305 -2.21 -10.75 22.40
C ILE A 305 -3.26 -11.60 23.09
N ARG A 306 -2.83 -12.66 23.80
CA ARG A 306 -3.72 -13.61 24.47
C ARG A 306 -4.22 -13.08 25.81
N THR A 307 -4.87 -11.96 25.78
CA THR A 307 -5.66 -11.39 26.87
C THR A 307 -6.92 -10.78 26.29
N TYR A 308 -7.97 -10.67 27.10
CA TYR A 308 -9.23 -10.03 26.70
C TYR A 308 -9.52 -8.80 27.56
N ASN A 309 -8.55 -8.38 28.38
CA ASN A 309 -8.67 -7.20 29.23
C ASN A 309 -7.82 -6.05 28.68
N ILE A 310 -8.47 -5.09 28.05
CA ILE A 310 -7.84 -3.92 27.43
C ILE A 310 -7.10 -3.07 28.47
N GLU A 311 -7.67 -2.86 29.65
CA GLU A 311 -7.06 -2.03 30.68
C GLU A 311 -5.76 -2.65 31.19
N THR A 312 -5.71 -3.98 31.34
CA THR A 312 -4.50 -4.70 31.74
C THR A 312 -3.44 -4.58 30.65
N LEU A 313 -3.81 -4.70 29.38
CA LEU A 313 -2.88 -4.52 28.27
C LEU A 313 -2.37 -3.07 28.20
N PHE A 314 -3.22 -2.07 28.37
CA PHE A 314 -2.84 -0.65 28.38
C PHE A 314 -1.85 -0.37 29.52
N ARG A 315 -2.12 -0.88 30.71
CA ARG A 315 -1.20 -0.73 31.85
C ARG A 315 0.17 -1.32 31.53
N GLU A 316 0.21 -2.49 30.90
CA GLU A 316 1.49 -3.11 30.55
C GLU A 316 2.22 -2.38 29.43
N ILE A 317 1.50 -1.85 28.42
CA ILE A 317 2.11 -0.98 27.42
C ILE A 317 2.79 0.21 28.10
N ILE A 318 2.10 0.87 29.04
CA ILE A 318 2.65 2.02 29.76
C ILE A 318 3.86 1.61 30.63
N ASN A 319 3.83 0.47 31.30
CA ASN A 319 4.94 -0.06 32.07
C ASN A 319 6.19 -0.28 31.18
N VAL A 320 6.00 -0.87 30.01
CA VAL A 320 7.08 -1.11 29.05
C VAL A 320 7.68 0.22 28.55
N LEU A 321 6.84 1.19 28.21
CA LEU A 321 7.28 2.53 27.78
C LEU A 321 8.03 3.26 28.91
N TYR A 322 7.54 3.15 30.13
CA TYR A 322 8.17 3.73 31.31
C TYR A 322 9.55 3.13 31.58
N ALA A 323 9.68 1.81 31.44
CA ALA A 323 10.96 1.12 31.59
C ALA A 323 11.97 1.52 30.49
N ILE A 324 11.53 1.61 29.24
CA ILE A 324 12.40 2.00 28.11
C ILE A 324 12.90 3.44 28.29
N SER A 325 12.07 4.33 28.79
CA SER A 325 12.41 5.75 29.01
C SER A 325 13.23 6.00 30.28
N SER A 326 13.64 4.97 31.03
CA SER A 326 14.25 5.11 32.32
C SER A 326 13.44 6.02 33.25
N ASN A 327 12.13 5.77 33.31
CA ASN A 327 11.15 6.49 34.14
C ASN A 327 10.85 7.94 33.66
N ARG A 328 11.17 8.29 32.45
CA ARG A 328 10.89 9.62 31.86
C ARG A 328 9.73 9.56 30.88
N LEU A 329 8.58 9.06 31.34
CA LEU A 329 7.32 9.01 30.60
C LEU A 329 6.30 9.92 31.32
N TYR A 330 5.70 10.83 30.57
CA TYR A 330 4.73 11.81 31.10
C TYR A 330 3.45 11.71 30.28
N GLU A 331 2.31 11.51 30.93
CA GLU A 331 1.00 11.56 30.27
C GLU A 331 0.61 13.00 30.05
N PHE A 332 0.00 13.30 28.90
CA PHE A 332 -0.60 14.61 28.65
C PHE A 332 -1.83 14.78 29.52
N GLU A 333 -1.83 15.79 30.37
CA GLU A 333 -3.00 16.23 31.10
C GLU A 333 -3.66 17.40 30.36
N GLU A 334 -4.97 17.34 30.17
CA GLU A 334 -5.73 18.46 29.65
C GLU A 334 -5.79 19.56 30.71
N LYS A 335 -4.96 20.61 30.58
CA LYS A 335 -5.13 21.82 31.37
C LYS A 335 -6.34 22.55 30.82
N LYS A 336 -7.40 22.75 31.61
CA LYS A 336 -8.56 23.52 31.23
C LYS A 336 -8.11 24.90 30.77
N VAL A 337 -8.47 25.26 29.52
CA VAL A 337 -8.29 26.62 29.01
C VAL A 337 -9.02 27.57 29.92
N GLY A 338 -8.31 28.34 30.74
CA GLY A 338 -8.92 29.26 31.71
C GLY A 338 -8.14 29.44 33.02
N GLU A 339 -7.30 28.45 33.41
CA GLU A 339 -6.55 28.56 34.68
C GLU A 339 -5.34 29.50 34.61
N HIS A 340 -4.98 30.01 33.45
CA HIS A 340 -3.86 30.96 33.25
C HIS A 340 -4.27 32.40 32.90
N ILE A 341 -5.57 32.72 32.87
CA ILE A 341 -6.04 34.10 32.58
C ILE A 341 -6.18 34.94 33.85
N LEU A 342 -6.07 34.35 35.03
CA LEU A 342 -6.26 35.02 36.33
C LEU A 342 -5.10 34.91 37.32
N SER A 343 -3.88 34.62 36.86
CA SER A 343 -2.68 34.71 37.73
C SER A 343 -1.67 35.71 37.19
#